data_c52722fb0b5b6cd92a87cd1903f32ac3
#
_entry.id   c52722fb0b5b6cd92a87cd1903f32ac3
#
_cell.length_a   1.000
_cell.length_b   1.000
_cell.length_c   1.000
_cell.angle_alpha   90.00
_cell.angle_beta   90.00
_cell.angle_gamma   90.00
#
_symmetry.space_group_name_H-M   'P 1'
#
loop_
_entity.id
_entity.type
_entity.pdbx_description
1 polymer ?
#
loop_
_entity_poly.entity_id
_entity_poly.type
_entity_poly.pdbx_seq_one_letter_code
_entity_poly.pdbx_strand_id
1 'polypeptide(L)'
;MRYYVAADILGFFDEFRTALAEAGYFADAEAHRLVLLGNLFGMGNGAAELQAFVLERLEREEVILIRGEREEEFERRFRDKSARPQPDIADYHTVLQLAGYENYRRWHSSAELYAAAREMPYYRKILPSMRNYYEARNHVFVHGWIPCHPTRIGLYRYEPDWRNAAKIMWDYARRTNGMEAAGMAWEEKTVVCSYPCDPGNIDTGPMLRRDTGIIAIRSDPACEGKVGVLVLEDEELDVAQT
;
A
#
# COMPACT_ATOMS: atom_id res chain seq x y z
N MET A 1 0.29 19.14 9.77
CA MET A 1 -0.10 18.50 8.50
C MET A 1 -1.17 17.47 8.80
N ARG A 2 -2.26 17.46 8.01
CA ARG A 2 -3.30 16.42 8.10
C ARG A 2 -2.99 15.32 7.09
N TYR A 3 -3.14 14.07 7.50
CA TYR A 3 -2.92 12.89 6.68
C TYR A 3 -4.22 12.11 6.52
N TYR A 4 -4.57 11.80 5.28
CA TYR A 4 -5.60 10.84 4.90
C TYR A 4 -4.90 9.56 4.48
N VAL A 5 -5.11 8.48 5.19
CA VAL A 5 -4.34 7.24 5.03
C VAL A 5 -5.28 6.11 4.61
N ALA A 6 -4.96 5.44 3.52
CA ALA A 6 -5.73 4.28 3.03
C ALA A 6 -4.79 3.13 2.62
N ALA A 7 -5.30 1.91 2.65
CA ALA A 7 -4.58 0.70 2.28
C ALA A 7 -5.47 -0.26 1.48
N ASP A 8 -4.84 -1.17 0.74
CA ASP A 8 -5.50 -2.32 0.09
C ASP A 8 -6.70 -1.92 -0.79
N ILE A 9 -6.50 -0.91 -1.65
CA ILE A 9 -7.54 -0.41 -2.56
C ILE A 9 -7.87 -1.45 -3.63
N LEU A 10 -6.87 -2.23 -4.07
CA LEU A 10 -6.99 -3.37 -5.00
C LEU A 10 -7.70 -3.03 -6.34
N GLY A 11 -7.67 -1.77 -6.77
CA GLY A 11 -8.35 -1.32 -8.00
C GLY A 11 -9.84 -0.98 -7.84
N PHE A 12 -10.37 -0.98 -6.62
CA PHE A 12 -11.75 -0.60 -6.31
C PHE A 12 -11.83 0.92 -6.10
N PHE A 13 -11.79 1.65 -7.19
CA PHE A 13 -11.67 3.12 -7.15
C PHE A 13 -12.92 3.82 -6.62
N ASP A 14 -14.12 3.35 -6.97
CA ASP A 14 -15.38 3.98 -6.53
C ASP A 14 -15.57 3.87 -5.02
N GLU A 15 -15.26 2.71 -4.45
CA GLU A 15 -15.27 2.46 -3.00
C GLU A 15 -14.25 3.34 -2.28
N PHE A 16 -13.03 3.42 -2.82
CA PHE A 16 -11.98 4.27 -2.29
C PHE A 16 -12.36 5.76 -2.35
N ARG A 17 -12.87 6.23 -3.48
CA ARG A 17 -13.31 7.61 -3.65
C ARG A 17 -14.45 7.97 -2.69
N THR A 18 -15.39 7.04 -2.48
CA THR A 18 -16.48 7.19 -1.52
C THR A 18 -15.94 7.33 -0.10
N ALA A 19 -15.03 6.44 0.31
CA ALA A 19 -14.41 6.48 1.63
C ALA A 19 -13.61 7.78 1.87
N LEU A 20 -12.89 8.28 0.86
CA LEU A 20 -12.21 9.58 0.92
C LEU A 20 -13.21 10.74 1.06
N ALA A 21 -14.33 10.70 0.35
CA ALA A 21 -15.36 11.73 0.45
C ALA A 21 -16.00 11.75 1.85
N GLU A 22 -16.34 10.58 2.40
CA GLU A 22 -16.88 10.43 3.75
C GLU A 22 -15.88 10.88 4.83
N ALA A 23 -14.59 10.66 4.61
CA ALA A 23 -13.51 11.15 5.47
C ALA A 23 -13.28 12.68 5.37
N GLY A 24 -13.91 13.37 4.40
CA GLY A 24 -13.80 14.81 4.20
C GLY A 24 -12.65 15.25 3.31
N TYR A 25 -11.89 14.34 2.69
CA TYR A 25 -10.69 14.64 1.89
C TYR A 25 -10.91 15.71 0.83
N PHE A 26 -12.00 15.62 0.05
CA PHE A 26 -12.26 16.56 -1.05
C PHE A 26 -12.80 17.92 -0.60
N ALA A 27 -13.27 18.02 0.64
CA ALA A 27 -13.78 19.25 1.24
C ALA A 27 -12.74 19.96 2.12
N ASP A 28 -11.60 19.32 2.37
CA ASP A 28 -10.56 19.86 3.23
C ASP A 28 -9.82 20.99 2.51
N ALA A 29 -9.94 22.21 3.04
CA ALA A 29 -9.26 23.39 2.51
C ALA A 29 -7.88 23.64 3.14
N GLU A 30 -7.53 22.88 4.17
CA GLU A 30 -6.23 22.99 4.84
C GLU A 30 -5.18 22.15 4.11
N ALA A 31 -3.90 22.43 4.39
CA ALA A 31 -2.80 21.64 3.85
C ALA A 31 -2.88 20.19 4.36
N HIS A 32 -3.00 19.25 3.43
CA HIS A 32 -3.11 17.84 3.76
C HIS A 32 -2.34 16.96 2.75
N ARG A 33 -2.09 15.72 3.12
CA ARG A 33 -1.48 14.71 2.26
C ARG A 33 -2.30 13.42 2.27
N LEU A 34 -2.34 12.78 1.12
CA LEU A 34 -2.84 11.43 1.00
C LEU A 34 -1.67 10.43 1.17
N VAL A 35 -1.83 9.44 2.04
CA VAL A 35 -0.86 8.36 2.23
C VAL A 35 -1.51 7.04 1.81
N LEU A 36 -0.96 6.39 0.78
CA LEU A 36 -1.43 5.10 0.30
C LEU A 36 -0.45 4.02 0.72
N LEU A 37 -0.91 3.11 1.57
CA LEU A 37 -0.06 2.09 2.20
C LEU A 37 0.17 0.85 1.31
N GLY A 38 0.00 0.95 0.00
CA GLY A 38 0.25 -0.13 -0.94
C GLY A 38 -0.96 -0.98 -1.26
N ASN A 39 -0.74 -2.03 -2.06
CA ASN A 39 -1.77 -2.88 -2.64
C ASN A 39 -2.83 -2.06 -3.41
N LEU A 40 -2.34 -1.16 -4.27
CA LEU A 40 -3.21 -0.24 -5.01
C LEU A 40 -4.06 -0.97 -6.04
N PHE A 41 -3.47 -1.93 -6.77
CA PHE A 41 -4.13 -2.62 -7.87
C PHE A 41 -4.35 -4.10 -7.58
N GLY A 42 -5.39 -4.68 -8.19
CA GLY A 42 -5.79 -6.06 -7.99
C GLY A 42 -7.00 -6.45 -8.82
N MET A 43 -8.06 -6.88 -8.16
CA MET A 43 -9.28 -7.41 -8.81
C MET A 43 -10.38 -6.38 -9.05
N GLY A 44 -10.24 -5.14 -8.56
CA GLY A 44 -11.21 -4.07 -8.78
C GLY A 44 -11.24 -3.59 -10.23
N ASN A 45 -12.36 -3.05 -10.67
CA ASN A 45 -12.58 -2.64 -12.06
C ASN A 45 -12.22 -1.18 -12.36
N GLY A 46 -11.77 -0.43 -11.36
CA GLY A 46 -11.42 1.00 -11.47
C GLY A 46 -9.92 1.26 -11.53
N ALA A 47 -9.12 0.34 -12.09
CA ALA A 47 -7.66 0.50 -12.10
C ALA A 47 -7.21 1.71 -12.94
N ALA A 48 -7.86 1.99 -14.07
CA ALA A 48 -7.51 3.11 -14.93
C ALA A 48 -7.79 4.46 -14.24
N GLU A 49 -8.94 4.60 -13.59
CA GLU A 49 -9.33 5.78 -12.83
C GLU A 49 -8.44 5.98 -11.61
N LEU A 50 -8.11 4.90 -10.89
CA LEU A 50 -7.19 4.95 -9.77
C LEU A 50 -5.79 5.39 -10.22
N GLN A 51 -5.28 4.85 -11.34
CA GLN A 51 -4.00 5.27 -11.88
C GLN A 51 -3.99 6.78 -12.21
N ALA A 52 -5.02 7.28 -12.89
CA ALA A 52 -5.14 8.69 -13.24
C ALA A 52 -5.19 9.57 -11.98
N PHE A 53 -5.98 9.18 -10.98
CA PHE A 53 -6.10 9.87 -9.71
C PHE A 53 -4.76 9.94 -8.96
N VAL A 54 -4.03 8.82 -8.88
CA VAL A 54 -2.72 8.76 -8.20
C VAL A 54 -1.68 9.60 -8.94
N LEU A 55 -1.63 9.54 -10.28
CA LEU A 55 -0.69 10.32 -11.08
C LEU A 55 -0.92 11.82 -10.92
N GLU A 56 -2.17 12.29 -10.92
CA GLU A 56 -2.49 13.69 -10.71
C GLU A 56 -1.97 14.20 -9.36
N ARG A 57 -2.15 13.42 -8.30
CA ARG A 57 -1.67 13.79 -6.96
C ARG A 57 -0.16 13.67 -6.81
N LEU A 58 0.45 12.73 -7.52
CA LEU A 58 1.90 12.60 -7.55
C LEU A 58 2.57 13.81 -8.23
N GLU A 59 1.98 14.31 -9.32
CA GLU A 59 2.45 15.52 -10.01
C GLU A 59 2.31 16.79 -9.16
N ARG A 60 1.35 16.81 -8.23
CA ARG A 60 1.13 17.91 -7.28
C ARG A 60 1.87 17.73 -5.95
N GLU A 61 2.61 16.65 -5.78
CA GLU A 61 3.27 16.28 -4.52
C GLU A 61 2.28 16.13 -3.34
N GLU A 62 1.02 15.80 -3.62
CA GLU A 62 -0.06 15.64 -2.64
C GLU A 62 -0.19 14.21 -2.10
N VAL A 63 0.53 13.23 -2.68
CA VAL A 63 0.45 11.82 -2.30
C VAL A 63 1.79 11.24 -1.90
N ILE A 64 1.77 10.42 -0.87
CA ILE A 64 2.88 9.59 -0.40
C ILE A 64 2.50 8.14 -0.68
N LEU A 65 3.34 7.44 -1.45
CA LEU A 65 3.11 6.08 -1.86
C LEU A 65 4.04 5.12 -1.11
N ILE A 66 3.44 4.20 -0.37
CA ILE A 66 4.15 3.12 0.31
C ILE A 66 3.98 1.84 -0.50
N ARG A 67 5.06 1.08 -0.64
CA ARG A 67 5.09 -0.16 -1.41
C ARG A 67 4.52 -1.32 -0.60
N GLY A 68 3.48 -1.96 -1.13
CA GLY A 68 2.92 -3.20 -0.61
C GLY A 68 3.58 -4.44 -1.21
N GLU A 69 3.15 -5.63 -0.77
CA GLU A 69 3.67 -6.89 -1.31
C GLU A 69 3.22 -7.12 -2.76
N ARG A 70 2.04 -6.63 -3.17
CA ARG A 70 1.56 -6.75 -4.56
C ARG A 70 2.41 -5.94 -5.52
N GLU A 71 2.80 -4.74 -5.17
CA GLU A 71 3.69 -3.91 -5.97
C GLU A 71 5.06 -4.56 -6.15
N GLU A 72 5.63 -5.13 -5.07
CA GLU A 72 6.91 -5.84 -5.14
C GLU A 72 6.81 -7.09 -6.02
N GLU A 73 5.72 -7.85 -5.91
CA GLU A 73 5.50 -9.03 -6.73
C GLU A 73 5.27 -8.68 -8.19
N PHE A 74 4.45 -7.66 -8.46
CA PHE A 74 4.21 -7.16 -9.81
C PHE A 74 5.53 -6.74 -10.47
N GLU A 75 6.31 -5.89 -9.80
CA GLU A 75 7.59 -5.45 -10.34
C GLU A 75 8.53 -6.64 -10.59
N ARG A 76 8.64 -7.56 -9.66
CA ARG A 76 9.48 -8.77 -9.80
C ARG A 76 9.06 -9.62 -10.99
N ARG A 77 7.76 -9.84 -11.19
CA ARG A 77 7.22 -10.64 -12.30
C ARG A 77 7.47 -9.98 -13.65
N PHE A 78 7.31 -8.68 -13.75
CA PHE A 78 7.45 -7.96 -15.02
C PHE A 78 8.86 -7.44 -15.31
N ARG A 79 9.79 -7.51 -14.36
CA ARG A 79 11.20 -7.10 -14.55
C ARG A 79 11.99 -8.11 -15.38
N ASP A 80 11.89 -9.38 -15.08
CA ASP A 80 12.70 -10.43 -15.70
C ASP A 80 12.03 -10.99 -16.97
N LYS A 81 12.65 -10.70 -18.13
CA LYS A 81 12.19 -11.22 -19.42
C LYS A 81 12.46 -12.72 -19.60
N SER A 82 13.42 -13.27 -18.86
CA SER A 82 13.83 -14.68 -18.97
C SER A 82 13.03 -15.58 -18.01
N ALA A 83 12.64 -15.08 -16.87
CA ALA A 83 11.68 -15.76 -16.03
C ALA A 83 10.33 -15.75 -16.77
N ARG A 84 9.70 -16.90 -16.86
CA ARG A 84 8.31 -17.03 -17.30
C ARG A 84 7.40 -17.20 -16.06
N PRO A 85 7.40 -16.26 -15.10
CA PRO A 85 6.42 -16.32 -14.05
C PRO A 85 5.08 -16.10 -14.74
N GLN A 86 4.15 -17.00 -14.54
CA GLN A 86 2.78 -16.71 -14.96
C GLN A 86 2.30 -15.57 -14.05
N PRO A 87 1.85 -14.44 -14.62
CA PRO A 87 1.18 -13.41 -13.82
C PRO A 87 -0.02 -14.06 -13.14
N ASP A 88 -0.28 -13.71 -11.91
CA ASP A 88 -1.51 -14.14 -11.28
C ASP A 88 -2.72 -13.45 -11.94
N ILE A 89 -3.91 -13.89 -11.58
CA ILE A 89 -5.13 -13.39 -12.20
C ILE A 89 -5.34 -11.89 -11.95
N ALA A 90 -4.90 -11.38 -10.80
CA ALA A 90 -5.02 -9.98 -10.44
C ALA A 90 -4.04 -9.09 -11.21
N ASP A 91 -2.81 -9.56 -11.42
CA ASP A 91 -1.83 -8.88 -12.26
C ASP A 91 -2.31 -8.81 -13.71
N TYR A 92 -2.83 -9.93 -14.22
CA TYR A 92 -3.40 -9.99 -15.56
C TYR A 92 -4.54 -8.99 -15.73
N HIS A 93 -5.47 -9.00 -14.79
CA HIS A 93 -6.61 -8.08 -14.75
C HIS A 93 -6.17 -6.62 -14.72
N THR A 94 -5.22 -6.29 -13.85
CA THR A 94 -4.63 -4.94 -13.76
C THR A 94 -4.02 -4.51 -15.09
N VAL A 95 -3.20 -5.36 -15.72
CA VAL A 95 -2.56 -5.02 -17.01
C VAL A 95 -3.59 -4.78 -18.09
N LEU A 96 -4.62 -5.60 -18.19
CA LEU A 96 -5.66 -5.43 -19.21
C LEU A 96 -6.40 -4.10 -19.06
N GLN A 97 -6.80 -3.73 -17.84
CA GLN A 97 -7.47 -2.47 -17.59
C GLN A 97 -6.57 -1.26 -17.91
N LEU A 98 -5.35 -1.26 -17.40
CA LEU A 98 -4.41 -0.15 -17.59
C LEU A 98 -3.91 -0.03 -19.04
N ALA A 99 -3.94 -1.09 -19.81
CA ALA A 99 -3.63 -1.07 -21.24
C ALA A 99 -4.83 -0.70 -22.13
N GLY A 100 -6.02 -0.50 -21.54
CA GLY A 100 -7.23 -0.13 -22.27
C GLY A 100 -7.82 -1.27 -23.12
N TYR A 101 -7.55 -2.51 -22.76
CA TYR A 101 -8.15 -3.65 -23.45
C TYR A 101 -9.58 -3.88 -22.97
N GLU A 102 -10.55 -3.36 -23.70
CA GLU A 102 -11.98 -3.45 -23.38
C GLU A 102 -12.56 -4.89 -23.43
N ASN A 103 -11.82 -5.85 -23.96
CA ASN A 103 -12.30 -7.21 -24.17
C ASN A 103 -11.40 -8.26 -23.53
N TYR A 104 -11.70 -8.67 -22.30
CA TYR A 104 -11.07 -9.77 -21.55
C TYR A 104 -11.12 -11.14 -22.28
N ARG A 105 -11.83 -11.26 -23.39
CA ARG A 105 -12.02 -12.51 -24.14
C ARG A 105 -10.92 -12.80 -25.14
N ARG A 106 -10.00 -11.85 -25.37
CA ARG A 106 -8.88 -12.05 -26.28
C ARG A 106 -7.67 -12.48 -25.47
N TRP A 107 -7.23 -13.72 -25.65
CA TRP A 107 -5.99 -14.20 -25.07
C TRP A 107 -4.82 -13.40 -25.64
N HIS A 108 -4.15 -12.68 -24.80
CA HIS A 108 -2.88 -12.05 -25.11
C HIS A 108 -1.75 -13.00 -24.76
N SER A 109 -0.73 -13.05 -25.61
CA SER A 109 0.47 -13.82 -25.30
C SER A 109 1.16 -13.21 -24.07
N SER A 110 1.89 -14.00 -23.31
CA SER A 110 2.70 -13.50 -22.20
C SER A 110 3.63 -12.37 -22.65
N ALA A 111 4.17 -12.43 -23.88
CA ALA A 111 5.04 -11.40 -24.43
C ALA A 111 4.33 -10.05 -24.61
N GLU A 112 3.08 -10.06 -25.10
CA GLU A 112 2.25 -8.84 -25.23
C GLU A 112 1.93 -8.24 -23.87
N LEU A 113 1.57 -9.08 -22.88
CA LEU A 113 1.34 -8.67 -21.50
C LEU A 113 2.58 -8.03 -20.88
N TYR A 114 3.74 -8.62 -21.03
CA TYR A 114 5.00 -8.06 -20.53
C TYR A 114 5.36 -6.75 -21.21
N ALA A 115 5.13 -6.63 -22.50
CA ALA A 115 5.35 -5.38 -23.22
C ALA A 115 4.40 -4.29 -22.72
N ALA A 116 3.10 -4.59 -22.63
CA ALA A 116 2.10 -3.64 -22.12
C ALA A 116 2.41 -3.18 -20.69
N ALA A 117 2.65 -4.12 -19.78
CA ALA A 117 2.93 -3.81 -18.38
C ALA A 117 4.08 -2.80 -18.19
N ARG A 118 5.15 -2.94 -18.99
CA ARG A 118 6.34 -2.07 -18.88
C ARG A 118 6.14 -0.68 -19.44
N GLU A 119 5.16 -0.49 -20.33
CA GLU A 119 4.86 0.81 -20.91
C GLU A 119 3.88 1.63 -20.06
N MET A 120 3.19 1.00 -19.11
CA MET A 120 2.18 1.65 -18.29
C MET A 120 2.78 2.70 -17.34
N PRO A 121 2.08 3.82 -17.10
CA PRO A 121 2.47 4.79 -16.07
C PRO A 121 2.60 4.18 -14.67
N TYR A 122 1.80 3.16 -14.36
CA TYR A 122 1.96 2.39 -13.12
C TYR A 122 3.39 1.87 -12.96
N TYR A 123 3.91 1.16 -13.97
CA TYR A 123 5.27 0.61 -13.92
C TYR A 123 6.35 1.67 -14.00
N ARG A 124 6.17 2.69 -14.84
CA ARG A 124 7.21 3.68 -15.15
C ARG A 124 7.27 4.87 -14.20
N LYS A 125 6.15 5.23 -13.57
CA LYS A 125 6.04 6.42 -12.72
C LYS A 125 5.64 6.07 -11.28
N ILE A 126 4.57 5.28 -11.08
CA ILE A 126 4.03 5.02 -9.75
C ILE A 126 4.96 4.09 -8.95
N LEU A 127 5.31 2.92 -9.48
CA LEU A 127 6.21 1.98 -8.79
C LEU A 127 7.56 2.60 -8.39
N PRO A 128 8.26 3.35 -9.25
CA PRO A 128 9.52 4.00 -8.87
C PRO A 128 9.39 5.10 -7.81
N SER A 129 8.20 5.73 -7.68
CA SER A 129 7.95 6.76 -6.66
C SER A 129 7.59 6.18 -5.30
N MET A 130 7.31 4.88 -5.22
CA MET A 130 6.98 4.20 -3.97
C MET A 130 8.20 4.00 -3.08
N ARG A 131 8.00 4.23 -1.81
CA ARG A 131 8.99 4.03 -0.75
C ARG A 131 8.57 2.93 0.21
N ASN A 132 9.52 2.44 1.02
CA ASN A 132 9.22 1.39 1.99
C ASN A 132 8.41 1.92 3.17
N TYR A 133 8.64 3.15 3.55
CA TYR A 133 7.98 3.82 4.67
C TYR A 133 7.92 5.33 4.43
N TYR A 134 7.08 5.98 5.19
CA TYR A 134 7.12 7.42 5.40
C TYR A 134 7.09 7.69 6.90
N GLU A 135 7.88 8.65 7.34
CA GLU A 135 8.00 9.00 8.76
C GLU A 135 7.55 10.44 8.99
N ALA A 136 6.59 10.61 9.89
CA ALA A 136 6.22 11.88 10.48
C ALA A 136 6.76 11.94 11.91
N ARG A 137 6.50 13.02 12.63
CA ARG A 137 7.09 13.22 13.98
C ARG A 137 6.71 12.08 14.94
N ASN A 138 5.44 11.71 14.99
CA ASN A 138 4.91 10.73 15.94
C ASN A 138 4.47 9.42 15.28
N HIS A 139 4.48 9.34 13.95
CA HIS A 139 3.98 8.19 13.21
C HIS A 139 4.99 7.68 12.17
N VAL A 140 4.97 6.37 11.94
CA VAL A 140 5.64 5.71 10.80
C VAL A 140 4.57 4.96 10.00
N PHE A 141 4.49 5.27 8.72
CA PHE A 141 3.54 4.69 7.79
C PHE A 141 4.23 3.59 6.99
N VAL A 142 3.69 2.39 7.03
CA VAL A 142 4.21 1.20 6.35
C VAL A 142 3.07 0.36 5.76
N HIS A 143 3.39 -0.61 4.90
CA HIS A 143 2.36 -1.54 4.44
C HIS A 143 2.03 -2.58 5.51
N GLY A 144 2.87 -3.57 5.77
CA GLY A 144 2.63 -4.62 6.76
C GLY A 144 3.19 -4.24 8.13
N TRP A 145 4.48 -4.41 8.31
CA TRP A 145 5.16 -4.07 9.55
C TRP A 145 6.49 -3.36 9.27
N ILE A 146 7.19 -2.96 10.33
CA ILE A 146 8.54 -2.42 10.26
C ILE A 146 9.57 -3.54 10.40
N PRO A 147 10.72 -3.47 9.70
CA PRO A 147 11.83 -4.39 9.93
C PRO A 147 12.33 -4.35 11.37
N CYS A 148 12.60 -5.52 11.92
CA CYS A 148 13.09 -5.66 13.29
C CYS A 148 14.30 -6.59 13.34
N HIS A 149 15.27 -6.28 14.17
CA HIS A 149 16.38 -7.17 14.48
C HIS A 149 16.11 -7.97 15.75
N PRO A 150 16.40 -9.27 15.79
CA PRO A 150 16.33 -10.02 17.03
C PRO A 150 17.41 -9.52 17.99
N THR A 151 17.02 -9.11 19.20
CA THR A 151 18.00 -8.76 20.23
C THR A 151 18.76 -9.98 20.72
N ARG A 152 20.05 -9.83 21.02
CA ARG A 152 20.90 -10.91 21.55
C ARG A 152 20.54 -11.36 22.98
N ILE A 153 19.66 -10.70 23.65
CA ILE A 153 19.25 -11.00 25.03
C ILE A 153 17.97 -11.83 25.00
N GLY A 154 18.12 -13.08 24.74
CA GLY A 154 17.44 -14.29 25.22
C GLY A 154 15.91 -14.37 25.32
N LEU A 155 15.10 -13.38 25.01
CA LEU A 155 13.64 -13.42 25.02
C LEU A 155 13.08 -12.41 24.03
N TYR A 156 12.89 -12.82 22.79
CA TYR A 156 11.94 -12.28 21.79
C TYR A 156 11.66 -10.75 21.79
N ARG A 157 12.62 -9.94 22.15
CA ARG A 157 12.57 -8.51 21.88
C ARG A 157 13.18 -8.25 20.51
N TYR A 158 12.37 -7.70 19.63
CA TYR A 158 12.82 -7.24 18.33
C TYR A 158 13.03 -5.73 18.42
N GLU A 159 14.22 -5.26 18.05
CA GLU A 159 14.49 -3.82 17.94
C GLU A 159 14.12 -3.35 16.53
N PRO A 160 13.22 -2.39 16.40
CA PRO A 160 12.88 -1.81 15.11
C PRO A 160 14.09 -1.12 14.48
N ASP A 161 14.35 -1.42 13.21
CA ASP A 161 15.40 -0.76 12.43
C ASP A 161 14.92 -0.54 10.99
N TRP A 162 13.92 0.33 10.81
CA TRP A 162 13.36 0.59 9.50
C TRP A 162 14.23 1.50 8.64
N ARG A 163 15.06 2.39 9.25
CA ARG A 163 15.84 3.38 8.51
C ARG A 163 17.03 2.76 7.78
N ASN A 164 17.63 1.71 8.35
CA ASN A 164 18.82 1.07 7.79
C ASN A 164 18.58 -0.35 7.30
N ALA A 165 17.34 -0.80 7.30
CA ALA A 165 17.00 -2.18 6.97
C ALA A 165 17.33 -2.52 5.51
N ALA A 166 17.98 -3.66 5.30
CA ALA A 166 18.22 -4.21 3.98
C ALA A 166 16.90 -4.57 3.27
N LYS A 167 16.92 -4.57 1.93
CA LYS A 167 15.74 -4.88 1.10
C LYS A 167 15.02 -6.17 1.54
N ILE A 168 15.78 -7.24 1.84
CA ILE A 168 15.21 -8.53 2.24
C ILE A 168 14.37 -8.44 3.53
N MET A 169 14.75 -7.57 4.44
CA MET A 169 14.01 -7.33 5.69
C MET A 169 12.70 -6.61 5.42
N TRP A 170 12.70 -5.65 4.49
CA TRP A 170 11.49 -4.98 4.03
C TRP A 170 10.55 -5.93 3.28
N ASP A 171 11.09 -6.84 2.45
CA ASP A 171 10.29 -7.84 1.74
C ASP A 171 9.58 -8.80 2.71
N TYR A 172 10.20 -9.10 3.86
CA TYR A 172 9.57 -9.85 4.94
C TYR A 172 8.54 -9.00 5.71
N ALA A 173 8.92 -7.78 6.11
CA ALA A 173 8.08 -6.90 6.92
C ALA A 173 6.75 -6.55 6.23
N ARG A 174 6.75 -6.34 4.91
CA ARG A 174 5.52 -6.06 4.14
C ARG A 174 4.49 -7.19 4.22
N ARG A 175 4.92 -8.43 4.44
CA ARG A 175 4.05 -9.62 4.52
C ARG A 175 3.66 -9.95 5.96
N THR A 176 4.23 -9.24 6.91
CA THR A 176 3.95 -9.44 8.33
C THR A 176 2.68 -8.70 8.70
N ASN A 177 1.76 -9.39 9.35
CA ASN A 177 0.58 -8.75 9.92
C ASN A 177 0.98 -7.90 11.12
N GLY A 178 0.82 -6.57 11.01
CA GLY A 178 1.18 -5.64 12.07
C GLY A 178 0.44 -5.91 13.39
N MET A 179 -0.80 -6.41 13.33
CA MET A 179 -1.57 -6.74 14.54
C MET A 179 -1.04 -7.97 15.28
N GLU A 180 -0.42 -8.91 14.58
CA GLU A 180 0.28 -10.05 15.22
C GLU A 180 1.57 -9.61 15.89
N ALA A 181 2.15 -8.51 15.41
CA ALA A 181 3.32 -7.87 16.01
C ALA A 181 2.99 -6.95 17.20
N ALA A 182 1.72 -6.74 17.53
CA ALA A 182 1.24 -5.83 18.58
C ALA A 182 1.76 -6.13 20.00
N GLY A 183 2.32 -7.30 20.24
CA GLY A 183 3.02 -7.62 21.50
C GLY A 183 4.47 -7.11 21.58
N MET A 184 4.97 -6.51 20.51
CA MET A 184 6.32 -5.94 20.45
C MET A 184 6.22 -4.46 20.81
N ALA A 185 6.22 -4.14 22.11
CA ALA A 185 6.13 -2.76 22.59
C ALA A 185 7.25 -1.91 21.95
N TRP A 186 6.84 -0.97 21.13
CA TRP A 186 7.69 0.08 20.60
C TRP A 186 7.11 1.43 21.03
N GLU A 187 7.92 2.21 21.74
CA GLU A 187 7.43 3.39 22.45
C GLU A 187 7.75 4.71 21.71
N GLU A 188 8.62 4.68 20.68
CA GLU A 188 9.07 5.93 20.07
C GLU A 188 8.00 6.57 19.18
N LYS A 189 7.31 5.76 18.35
CA LYS A 189 6.31 6.23 17.39
C LYS A 189 5.18 5.24 17.22
N THR A 190 4.04 5.73 16.80
CA THR A 190 2.91 4.89 16.40
C THR A 190 3.13 4.38 14.97
N VAL A 191 3.06 3.07 14.76
CA VAL A 191 3.07 2.47 13.42
C VAL A 191 1.67 2.49 12.84
N VAL A 192 1.53 3.10 11.67
CA VAL A 192 0.30 3.07 10.88
C VAL A 192 0.50 2.09 9.74
N CYS A 193 -0.25 0.99 9.73
CA CYS A 193 -0.06 -0.10 8.80
C CYS A 193 -1.38 -0.60 8.19
N SER A 194 -1.27 -1.38 7.11
CA SER A 194 -2.37 -2.17 6.57
C SER A 194 -2.62 -3.38 7.46
N TYR A 195 -3.89 -3.78 7.56
CA TYR A 195 -4.31 -5.03 8.16
C TYR A 195 -4.97 -5.89 7.07
N PRO A 196 -4.32 -6.98 6.63
CA PRO A 196 -4.86 -7.80 5.57
C PRO A 196 -6.19 -8.44 5.98
N CYS A 197 -7.19 -8.36 5.11
CA CYS A 197 -8.38 -9.18 5.23
C CYS A 197 -8.01 -10.61 4.82
N ASP A 198 -8.02 -11.55 5.76
CA ASP A 198 -7.85 -12.96 5.44
C ASP A 198 -9.14 -13.48 4.79
N PRO A 199 -9.13 -13.93 3.52
CA PRO A 199 -10.32 -14.43 2.85
C PRO A 199 -10.97 -15.65 3.53
N GLY A 200 -10.23 -16.33 4.41
CA GLY A 200 -10.72 -17.46 5.19
C GLY A 200 -11.29 -17.08 6.55
N ASN A 201 -11.02 -15.88 7.01
CA ASN A 201 -11.50 -15.37 8.28
C ASN A 201 -12.43 -14.19 7.98
N ILE A 202 -13.75 -14.41 8.12
CA ILE A 202 -14.74 -13.34 8.02
C ILE A 202 -14.58 -12.44 9.26
N ASP A 203 -13.49 -11.69 9.27
CA ASP A 203 -13.27 -10.68 10.30
C ASP A 203 -14.09 -9.44 9.96
N THR A 204 -15.31 -9.41 10.47
CA THR A 204 -16.20 -8.25 10.41
C THR A 204 -15.78 -7.14 11.39
N GLY A 205 -14.54 -7.15 11.83
CA GLY A 205 -14.01 -6.16 12.76
C GLY A 205 -13.97 -4.74 12.18
N PRO A 206 -13.70 -3.75 13.04
CA PRO A 206 -13.69 -2.35 12.62
C PRO A 206 -12.62 -2.10 11.55
N MET A 207 -12.90 -1.15 10.63
CA MET A 207 -11.95 -0.74 9.59
C MET A 207 -10.64 -0.19 10.15
N LEU A 208 -10.68 0.34 11.37
CA LEU A 208 -9.52 0.86 12.08
C LEU A 208 -9.37 0.11 13.41
N ARG A 209 -8.22 -0.52 13.59
CA ARG A 209 -7.83 -1.14 14.87
C ARG A 209 -6.73 -0.32 15.50
N ARG A 210 -6.85 -0.06 16.80
CA ARG A 210 -5.84 0.67 17.58
C ARG A 210 -5.41 -0.19 18.74
N ASP A 211 -4.11 -0.30 18.91
CA ASP A 211 -3.47 -0.91 20.07
C ASP A 211 -2.27 -0.04 20.48
N THR A 212 -1.59 -0.39 21.56
CA THR A 212 -0.43 0.37 22.04
C THR A 212 0.63 0.48 20.93
N GLY A 213 0.85 1.71 20.43
CA GLY A 213 1.82 2.00 19.39
C GLY A 213 1.46 1.55 17.97
N ILE A 214 0.21 1.10 17.72
CA ILE A 214 -0.23 0.62 16.41
C ILE A 214 -1.59 1.18 16.03
N ILE A 215 -1.73 1.59 14.76
CA ILE A 215 -3.01 1.83 14.10
C ILE A 215 -3.02 1.00 12.82
N ALA A 216 -3.88 -0.01 12.77
CA ALA A 216 -4.02 -0.86 11.60
C ALA A 216 -5.29 -0.50 10.83
N ILE A 217 -5.17 -0.36 9.50
CA ILE A 217 -6.24 0.00 8.58
C ILE A 217 -6.64 -1.26 7.83
N ARG A 218 -7.91 -1.65 7.96
CA ARG A 218 -8.52 -2.74 7.19
C ARG A 218 -9.28 -2.18 6.00
N SER A 219 -9.17 -2.85 4.87
CA SER A 219 -10.04 -2.64 3.71
C SER A 219 -10.56 -3.98 3.22
N ASP A 220 -11.82 -4.03 2.84
CA ASP A 220 -12.45 -5.17 2.19
C ASP A 220 -13.38 -4.71 1.07
N PRO A 221 -12.80 -4.13 0.01
CA PRO A 221 -13.61 -3.60 -1.07
C PRO A 221 -14.30 -4.70 -1.89
N ALA A 222 -13.75 -5.90 -1.92
CA ALA A 222 -14.27 -7.00 -2.71
C ALA A 222 -15.53 -7.65 -2.10
N CYS A 223 -15.60 -7.79 -0.77
CA CYS A 223 -16.70 -8.46 -0.09
C CYS A 223 -17.65 -7.47 0.58
N GLU A 224 -17.11 -6.49 1.29
CA GLU A 224 -17.91 -5.50 2.02
C GLU A 224 -18.15 -4.19 1.26
N GLY A 225 -17.48 -3.99 0.11
CA GLY A 225 -17.54 -2.73 -0.65
C GLY A 225 -16.94 -1.56 0.13
N LYS A 226 -15.94 -1.79 0.98
CA LYS A 226 -15.41 -0.78 1.89
C LYS A 226 -13.90 -0.67 1.84
N VAL A 227 -13.41 0.56 1.78
CA VAL A 227 -12.01 0.92 1.96
C VAL A 227 -11.87 1.68 3.27
N GLY A 228 -10.93 1.23 4.12
CA GLY A 228 -10.62 1.93 5.37
C GLY A 228 -9.84 3.22 5.10
N VAL A 229 -10.29 4.32 5.70
CA VAL A 229 -9.57 5.60 5.67
C VAL A 229 -9.36 6.08 7.10
N LEU A 230 -8.11 6.35 7.44
CA LEU A 230 -7.71 6.99 8.69
C LEU A 230 -7.42 8.45 8.43
N VAL A 231 -7.95 9.33 9.27
CA VAL A 231 -7.56 10.74 9.30
C VAL A 231 -6.79 10.99 10.59
N LEU A 232 -5.60 11.56 10.47
CA LEU A 232 -4.79 11.95 11.63
C LEU A 232 -4.02 13.24 11.34
N GLU A 233 -3.60 13.91 12.40
CA GLU A 233 -2.74 15.09 12.34
C GLU A 233 -1.38 14.77 12.95
N ASP A 234 -0.32 15.20 12.28
CA ASP A 234 1.05 15.09 12.77
C ASP A 234 1.93 16.18 12.13
N GLU A 235 3.12 16.37 12.64
CA GLU A 235 4.11 17.26 12.05
C GLU A 235 4.97 16.53 11.01
N GLU A 236 5.17 17.16 9.85
CA GLU A 236 6.14 16.64 8.88
C GLU A 236 7.56 16.74 9.48
N LEU A 237 8.37 15.73 9.21
CA LEU A 237 9.80 15.82 9.48
C LEU A 237 10.47 16.59 8.35
N ASP A 238 11.29 17.58 8.69
CA ASP A 238 12.13 18.26 7.69
C ASP A 238 13.04 17.23 7.01
N VAL A 239 12.97 17.18 5.68
CA VAL A 239 13.72 16.24 4.82
C VAL A 239 15.26 16.42 4.95
N ALA A 240 15.71 17.42 5.67
CA ALA A 240 17.13 17.67 5.93
C ALA A 240 17.78 16.73 6.98
N GLN A 241 17.02 15.77 7.55
CA GLN A 241 17.51 14.88 8.62
C GLN A 241 17.42 13.38 8.29
N THR A 242 17.17 13.00 7.02
CA THR A 242 17.17 11.59 6.58
C THR A 242 18.32 11.27 5.63
#